data_ec3b7cdc29f9357809dd925cba3f0a67
#
_entry.id   ec3b7cdc29f9357809dd925cba3f0a67
#
_cell.length_a   1.000
_cell.length_b   1.000
_cell.length_c   1.000
_cell.angle_alpha   90.00
_cell.angle_beta   90.00
_cell.angle_gamma   90.00
#
_symmetry.space_group_name_H-M   'P 1'
#
loop_
_entity.id
_entity.type
_entity.pdbx_description
1 polymer ?
#
loop_
_entity_poly.entity_id
_entity_poly.type
_entity_poly.pdbx_seq_one_letter_code
_entity_poly.pdbx_strand_id
1 'polypeptide(L)'
;IGLEYHYRAQLFTGLLGFIFLVVIGYFLYQIIKHGDGEVHNDALLASALVSFVCTSCGILEMMRQGYLANYQTSRAIQRLHEQRMDLANAVNRDEHTVDDAIATSALTSLEASANNLRVEWARQPIRFLYIPANLTLFRLYFTAVFTLFTFVAQRRFGL
;
A
#
# COMPACT_ATOMS: atom_id res chain seq x y z
N ILE A 1 6.06 20.66 -4.67
CA ILE A 1 6.69 19.43 -5.21
C ILE A 1 5.96 18.17 -4.71
N GLY A 2 5.51 18.10 -3.43
CA GLY A 2 4.85 16.91 -2.87
C GLY A 2 3.47 16.60 -3.47
N LEU A 3 2.63 17.59 -3.73
CA LEU A 3 1.26 17.44 -4.23
C LEU A 3 1.21 16.86 -5.65
N GLU A 4 2.13 17.30 -6.51
CA GLU A 4 2.20 16.86 -7.91
C GLU A 4 2.67 15.41 -8.04
N TYR A 5 3.62 15.02 -7.19
CA TYR A 5 4.11 13.65 -7.12
C TYR A 5 3.02 12.69 -6.62
N HIS A 6 2.24 13.12 -5.65
CA HIS A 6 1.14 12.35 -5.09
C HIS A 6 0.00 12.11 -6.09
N TYR A 7 -0.36 13.16 -6.86
CA TYR A 7 -1.37 13.06 -7.91
C TYR A 7 -0.93 12.12 -9.04
N ARG A 8 0.33 12.20 -9.46
CA ARG A 8 0.90 11.29 -10.47
C ARG A 8 0.93 9.84 -9.98
N ALA A 9 1.28 9.61 -8.72
CA ALA A 9 1.27 8.26 -8.13
C ALA A 9 -0.16 7.68 -8.08
N GLN A 10 -1.17 8.49 -7.74
CA GLN A 10 -2.57 8.05 -7.74
C GLN A 10 -3.09 7.74 -9.14
N LEU A 11 -2.76 8.57 -10.14
CA LEU A 11 -3.10 8.32 -11.54
C LEU A 11 -2.45 7.05 -12.05
N PHE A 12 -1.16 6.84 -11.75
CA PHE A 12 -0.44 5.66 -12.15
C PHE A 12 -1.00 4.38 -11.53
N THR A 13 -1.33 4.40 -10.24
CA THR A 13 -1.97 3.25 -9.56
C THR A 13 -3.37 2.98 -10.08
N GLY A 14 -4.14 4.03 -10.41
CA GLY A 14 -5.45 3.89 -11.04
C GLY A 14 -5.37 3.26 -12.43
N LEU A 15 -4.42 3.71 -13.26
CA LEU A 15 -4.18 3.16 -14.58
C LEU A 15 -3.74 1.70 -14.52
N LEU A 16 -2.83 1.36 -13.62
CA LEU A 16 -2.38 -0.02 -13.43
C LEU A 16 -3.52 -0.93 -12.97
N GLY A 17 -4.37 -0.46 -12.05
CA GLY A 17 -5.57 -1.16 -11.62
C GLY A 17 -6.55 -1.40 -12.76
N PHE A 18 -6.72 -0.42 -13.64
CA PHE A 18 -7.57 -0.55 -14.84
C PHE A 18 -7.00 -1.57 -15.83
N ILE A 19 -5.71 -1.50 -16.15
CA ILE A 19 -5.03 -2.48 -17.01
C ILE A 19 -5.19 -3.89 -16.42
N PHE A 20 -5.04 -4.04 -15.11
CA PHE A 20 -5.22 -5.30 -14.43
C PHE A 20 -6.64 -5.86 -14.57
N LEU A 21 -7.67 -5.02 -14.42
CA LEU A 21 -9.06 -5.43 -14.62
C LEU A 21 -9.32 -5.87 -16.07
N VAL A 22 -8.75 -5.17 -17.06
CA VAL A 22 -8.85 -5.56 -18.47
C VAL A 22 -8.17 -6.91 -18.72
N VAL A 23 -6.97 -7.13 -18.16
CA VAL A 23 -6.25 -8.41 -18.29
C VAL A 23 -7.02 -9.55 -17.64
N ILE A 24 -7.59 -9.34 -16.43
CA ILE A 24 -8.45 -10.35 -15.77
C ILE A 24 -9.70 -10.63 -16.63
N GLY A 25 -10.37 -9.59 -17.09
CA GLY A 25 -11.57 -9.72 -17.91
C GLY A 25 -11.30 -10.50 -19.20
N TYR A 26 -10.20 -10.18 -19.89
CA TYR A 26 -9.76 -10.92 -21.06
C TYR A 26 -9.43 -12.39 -20.75
N PHE A 27 -8.75 -12.65 -19.65
CA PHE A 27 -8.40 -13.99 -19.21
C PHE A 27 -9.64 -14.82 -18.87
N LEU A 28 -10.59 -14.25 -18.12
CA LEU A 28 -11.86 -14.91 -17.83
C LEU A 28 -12.67 -15.20 -19.10
N TYR A 29 -12.71 -14.23 -20.03
CA TYR A 29 -13.35 -14.42 -21.33
C TYR A 29 -12.75 -15.58 -22.11
N GLN A 30 -11.43 -15.70 -22.18
CA GLN A 30 -10.74 -16.79 -22.85
C GLN A 30 -11.04 -18.15 -22.21
N ILE A 31 -11.07 -18.23 -20.88
CA ILE A 31 -11.42 -19.48 -20.17
C ILE A 31 -12.87 -19.90 -20.49
N ILE A 32 -13.80 -18.96 -20.51
CA ILE A 32 -15.21 -19.25 -20.80
C ILE A 32 -15.38 -19.70 -22.25
N LYS A 33 -14.73 -19.01 -23.19
CA LYS A 33 -14.85 -19.27 -24.63
C LYS A 33 -14.20 -20.58 -25.07
N HIS A 34 -13.08 -20.98 -24.49
CA HIS A 34 -12.30 -22.16 -24.88
C HIS A 34 -12.47 -23.35 -23.94
N GLY A 35 -13.41 -23.27 -22.98
CA GLY A 35 -13.76 -24.40 -22.10
C GLY A 35 -14.29 -25.65 -22.82
N ASP A 36 -14.68 -25.55 -24.09
CA ASP A 36 -15.33 -26.61 -24.86
C ASP A 36 -14.40 -27.31 -25.89
N GLY A 37 -13.10 -27.41 -25.63
CA GLY A 37 -12.35 -28.54 -26.20
C GLY A 37 -11.51 -28.32 -27.45
N GLU A 38 -11.15 -27.10 -27.87
CA GLU A 38 -10.16 -26.94 -28.95
C GLU A 38 -8.75 -26.64 -28.46
N VAL A 39 -7.85 -27.57 -28.76
CA VAL A 39 -6.42 -27.64 -28.35
C VAL A 39 -5.55 -26.51 -28.92
N HIS A 40 -6.09 -25.61 -29.75
CA HIS A 40 -5.28 -24.70 -30.56
C HIS A 40 -4.81 -23.42 -29.86
N ASN A 41 -5.08 -23.22 -28.54
CA ASN A 41 -4.79 -21.98 -27.84
C ASN A 41 -3.99 -22.13 -26.52
N ASP A 42 -3.30 -23.24 -26.32
CA ASP A 42 -2.50 -23.44 -25.11
C ASP A 42 -1.40 -22.40 -24.94
N ALA A 43 -0.79 -21.94 -26.03
CA ALA A 43 0.22 -20.88 -26.00
C ALA A 43 -0.37 -19.51 -25.61
N LEU A 44 -1.56 -19.19 -26.13
CA LEU A 44 -2.28 -17.93 -25.78
C LEU A 44 -2.74 -17.97 -24.31
N LEU A 45 -3.25 -19.10 -23.86
CA LEU A 45 -3.66 -19.29 -22.47
C LEU A 45 -2.46 -19.21 -21.52
N ALA A 46 -1.33 -19.84 -21.88
CA ALA A 46 -0.10 -19.76 -21.12
C ALA A 46 0.44 -18.32 -21.05
N SER A 47 0.42 -17.58 -22.17
CA SER A 47 0.86 -16.18 -22.19
C SER A 47 -0.04 -15.29 -21.35
N ALA A 48 -1.37 -15.50 -21.39
CA ALA A 48 -2.33 -14.77 -20.57
C ALA A 48 -2.14 -15.08 -19.07
N LEU A 49 -1.88 -16.34 -18.71
CA LEU A 49 -1.55 -16.75 -17.34
C LEU A 49 -0.28 -16.07 -16.83
N VAL A 50 0.79 -16.10 -17.62
CA VAL A 50 2.06 -15.47 -17.26
C VAL A 50 1.86 -13.95 -17.08
N SER A 51 1.17 -13.30 -18.02
CA SER A 51 0.86 -11.86 -17.92
C SER A 51 0.04 -11.54 -16.67
N PHE A 52 -0.95 -12.39 -16.35
CA PHE A 52 -1.77 -12.24 -15.13
C PHE A 52 -0.92 -12.35 -13.86
N VAL A 53 -0.07 -13.36 -13.77
CA VAL A 53 0.82 -13.55 -12.62
C VAL A 53 1.79 -12.39 -12.48
N CYS A 54 2.47 -11.97 -13.57
CA CYS A 54 3.41 -10.86 -13.54
C CYS A 54 2.72 -9.55 -13.12
N THR A 55 1.54 -9.26 -13.69
CA THR A 55 0.79 -8.04 -13.33
C THR A 55 0.32 -8.07 -11.88
N SER A 56 -0.15 -9.23 -11.41
CA SER A 56 -0.57 -9.42 -10.01
C SER A 56 0.58 -9.24 -9.03
N CYS A 57 1.75 -9.79 -9.34
CA CYS A 57 2.96 -9.60 -8.54
C CYS A 57 3.40 -8.12 -8.52
N GLY A 58 3.34 -7.42 -9.64
CA GLY A 58 3.64 -5.99 -9.73
C GLY A 58 2.72 -5.15 -8.85
N ILE A 59 1.43 -5.41 -8.88
CA ILE A 59 0.44 -4.71 -8.04
C ILE A 59 0.66 -5.03 -6.55
N LEU A 60 0.90 -6.29 -6.21
CA LEU A 60 1.22 -6.69 -4.83
C LEU A 60 2.44 -5.96 -4.29
N GLU A 61 3.50 -5.85 -5.10
CA GLU A 61 4.71 -5.11 -4.70
C GLU A 61 4.43 -3.61 -4.51
N MET A 62 3.66 -3.00 -5.40
CA MET A 62 3.25 -1.59 -5.23
C MET A 62 2.42 -1.39 -3.96
N MET A 63 1.47 -2.29 -3.66
CA MET A 63 0.68 -2.24 -2.44
C MET A 63 1.56 -2.42 -1.20
N ARG A 64 2.54 -3.32 -1.27
CA ARG A 64 3.54 -3.54 -0.20
C ARG A 64 4.34 -2.28 0.06
N GLN A 65 4.85 -1.62 -0.98
CA GLN A 65 5.61 -0.37 -0.85
C GLN A 65 4.75 0.76 -0.27
N GLY A 66 3.51 0.91 -0.72
CA GLY A 66 2.56 1.87 -0.17
C GLY A 66 2.24 1.62 1.30
N TYR A 67 2.03 0.35 1.67
CA TYR A 67 1.82 -0.04 3.06
C TYR A 67 3.04 0.27 3.93
N LEU A 68 4.25 -0.09 3.48
CA LEU A 68 5.49 0.15 4.21
C LEU A 68 5.72 1.65 4.44
N ALA A 69 5.50 2.48 3.42
CA ALA A 69 5.63 3.92 3.54
C ALA A 69 4.63 4.51 4.56
N ASN A 70 3.36 4.10 4.51
CA ASN A 70 2.35 4.51 5.48
C ASN A 70 2.70 4.03 6.91
N TYR A 71 3.19 2.81 7.04
CA TYR A 71 3.61 2.25 8.33
C TYR A 71 4.83 2.98 8.90
N GLN A 72 5.85 3.25 8.09
CA GLN A 72 7.05 3.98 8.52
C GLN A 72 6.70 5.41 8.97
N THR A 73 5.81 6.09 8.26
CA THR A 73 5.35 7.44 8.63
C THR A 73 4.61 7.40 9.96
N SER A 74 3.69 6.44 10.15
CA SER A 74 2.98 6.27 11.42
C SER A 74 3.93 5.99 12.58
N ARG A 75 4.95 5.14 12.35
CA ARG A 75 5.97 4.81 13.35
C ARG A 75 6.89 6.00 13.68
N ALA A 76 7.19 6.84 12.69
CA ALA A 76 7.96 8.07 12.92
C ALA A 76 7.19 9.05 13.81
N ILE A 77 5.88 9.23 13.57
CA ILE A 77 5.02 10.06 14.41
C ILE A 77 4.98 9.54 15.85
N GLN A 78 4.85 8.22 16.02
CA GLN A 78 4.84 7.60 17.35
C GLN A 78 6.17 7.83 18.07
N ARG A 79 7.31 7.65 17.40
CA ARG A 79 8.63 7.90 18.01
C ARG A 79 8.82 9.36 18.44
N LEU A 80 8.35 10.32 17.63
CA LEU A 80 8.39 11.73 18.02
C LEU A 80 7.55 12.00 19.27
N HIS A 81 6.42 11.32 19.39
CA HIS A 81 5.58 11.43 20.57
C HIS A 81 6.25 10.82 21.83
N GLU A 82 6.90 9.65 21.70
CA GLU A 82 7.68 9.01 22.76
C GLU A 82 8.84 9.91 23.19
N GLN A 83 9.62 10.45 22.25
CA GLN A 83 10.72 11.37 22.57
C GLN A 83 10.24 12.64 23.28
N ARG A 84 9.09 13.18 22.88
CA ARG A 84 8.45 14.31 23.58
C ARG A 84 8.12 13.96 25.03
N MET A 85 7.53 12.80 25.27
CA MET A 85 7.17 12.33 26.60
C MET A 85 8.41 12.11 27.47
N ASP A 86 9.46 11.53 26.90
CA ASP A 86 10.72 11.30 27.60
C ASP A 86 11.39 12.62 27.98
N LEU A 87 11.41 13.59 27.08
CA LEU A 87 11.94 14.93 27.32
C LEU A 87 11.11 15.68 28.38
N ALA A 88 9.79 15.61 28.31
CA ALA A 88 8.92 16.22 29.31
C ALA A 88 9.13 15.63 30.71
N ASN A 89 9.31 14.30 30.77
CA ASN A 89 9.60 13.60 32.03
C ASN A 89 11.00 13.94 32.58
N ALA A 90 11.99 14.13 31.70
CA ALA A 90 13.35 14.55 32.09
C ALA A 90 13.34 15.97 32.66
N VAL A 91 12.66 16.89 31.99
CA VAL A 91 12.50 18.29 32.46
C VAL A 91 11.81 18.36 33.82
N ASN A 92 10.78 17.54 34.04
CA ASN A 92 10.08 17.49 35.34
C ASN A 92 10.90 16.87 36.45
N ARG A 93 11.93 16.05 36.17
CA ARG A 93 12.80 15.44 37.17
C ARG A 93 13.98 16.31 37.57
N ASP A 94 14.52 17.08 36.63
CA ASP A 94 15.72 17.92 36.84
C ASP A 94 15.32 19.41 36.96
N GLU A 95 14.75 19.74 38.10
CA GLU A 95 14.25 21.10 38.39
C GLU A 95 15.36 22.17 38.42
N HIS A 96 16.66 21.82 38.27
CA HIS A 96 17.78 22.73 38.52
C HIS A 96 18.89 22.78 37.46
N THR A 97 18.86 21.98 36.39
CA THR A 97 20.03 21.89 35.48
C THR A 97 19.76 22.19 34.00
N VAL A 98 18.53 22.27 33.57
CA VAL A 98 18.18 22.59 32.19
C VAL A 98 17.59 23.98 32.13
N ASP A 99 18.15 24.84 31.25
CA ASP A 99 17.56 26.13 30.95
C ASP A 99 16.12 25.90 30.46
N ASP A 100 15.14 26.24 31.30
CA ASP A 100 13.70 26.02 31.05
C ASP A 100 13.25 26.56 29.71
N ALA A 101 13.89 27.63 29.23
CA ALA A 101 13.59 28.22 27.93
C ALA A 101 14.01 27.28 26.78
N ILE A 102 15.16 26.62 26.89
CA ILE A 102 15.65 25.67 25.87
C ILE A 102 14.79 24.42 25.85
N ALA A 103 14.47 23.87 27.02
CA ALA A 103 13.61 22.70 27.15
C ALA A 103 12.20 22.94 26.59
N THR A 104 11.60 24.08 26.93
CA THR A 104 10.28 24.47 26.43
C THR A 104 10.30 24.69 24.91
N SER A 105 11.35 25.31 24.38
CA SER A 105 11.54 25.50 22.94
C SER A 105 11.67 24.17 22.21
N ALA A 106 12.44 23.22 22.73
CA ALA A 106 12.60 21.88 22.18
C ALA A 106 11.28 21.09 22.19
N LEU A 107 10.53 21.12 23.30
CA LEU A 107 9.22 20.49 23.42
C LEU A 107 8.23 21.04 22.40
N THR A 108 8.18 22.37 22.25
CA THR A 108 7.29 23.05 21.30
C THR A 108 7.64 22.70 19.86
N SER A 109 8.94 22.62 19.52
CA SER A 109 9.40 22.26 18.17
C SER A 109 9.10 20.80 17.83
N LEU A 110 9.25 19.87 18.77
CA LEU A 110 8.87 18.48 18.61
C LEU A 110 7.37 18.32 18.42
N GLU A 111 6.56 19.03 19.19
CA GLU A 111 5.10 19.03 19.06
C GLU A 111 4.65 19.58 17.71
N ALA A 112 5.21 20.69 17.26
CA ALA A 112 4.92 21.28 15.96
C ALA A 112 5.30 20.30 14.83
N SER A 113 6.47 19.64 14.91
CA SER A 113 6.94 18.68 13.93
C SER A 113 6.05 17.44 13.87
N ALA A 114 5.69 16.88 15.02
CA ALA A 114 4.80 15.72 15.11
C ALA A 114 3.39 16.05 14.58
N ASN A 115 2.88 17.25 14.89
CA ASN A 115 1.57 17.69 14.43
C ASN A 115 1.55 17.96 12.92
N ASN A 116 2.59 18.58 12.38
CA ASN A 116 2.73 18.80 10.94
C ASN A 116 2.78 17.47 10.17
N LEU A 117 3.60 16.52 10.61
CA LEU A 117 3.65 15.19 10.02
C LEU A 117 2.31 14.45 10.10
N ARG A 118 1.62 14.55 11.24
CA ARG A 118 0.30 13.93 11.43
C ARG A 118 -0.75 14.56 10.50
N VAL A 119 -0.75 15.88 10.35
CA VAL A 119 -1.68 16.58 9.46
C VAL A 119 -1.39 16.25 8.00
N GLU A 120 -0.13 16.22 7.58
CA GLU A 120 0.24 15.84 6.21
C GLU A 120 -0.12 14.39 5.93
N TRP A 121 0.19 13.48 6.85
CA TRP A 121 -0.16 12.07 6.70
C TRP A 121 -1.68 11.84 6.66
N ALA A 122 -2.46 12.52 7.51
CA ALA A 122 -3.92 12.43 7.51
C ALA A 122 -4.53 12.97 6.21
N ARG A 123 -3.91 13.99 5.61
CA ARG A 123 -4.36 14.55 4.34
C ARG A 123 -4.05 13.66 3.14
N GLN A 124 -2.94 12.95 3.17
CA GLN A 124 -2.39 12.28 1.99
C GLN A 124 -1.75 10.91 2.27
N PRO A 125 -2.47 9.94 2.88
CA PRO A 125 -1.97 8.58 2.95
C PRO A 125 -1.83 8.03 1.54
N ILE A 126 -0.83 7.18 1.30
CA ILE A 126 -0.71 6.48 0.02
C ILE A 126 -1.95 5.60 -0.15
N ARG A 127 -2.65 5.80 -1.24
CA ARG A 127 -3.91 5.13 -1.55
C ARG A 127 -3.76 4.30 -2.81
N PHE A 128 -4.43 3.17 -2.84
CA PHE A 128 -4.62 2.36 -4.03
C PHE A 128 -6.11 2.37 -4.36
N LEU A 129 -6.49 2.84 -5.56
CA LEU A 129 -7.89 3.04 -5.96
C LEU A 129 -8.71 3.77 -4.88
N TYR A 130 -8.18 4.90 -4.37
CA TYR A 130 -8.80 5.71 -3.30
C TYR A 130 -8.88 5.07 -1.91
N ILE A 131 -8.49 3.80 -1.75
CA ILE A 131 -8.43 3.11 -0.47
C ILE A 131 -7.02 3.24 0.10
N PRO A 132 -6.84 3.60 1.38
CA PRO A 132 -5.52 3.67 1.98
C PRO A 132 -4.80 2.32 1.88
N ALA A 133 -3.54 2.35 1.44
CA ALA A 133 -2.70 1.15 1.39
C ALA A 133 -2.43 0.67 2.83
N ASN A 134 -3.21 -0.31 3.28
CA ASN A 134 -3.11 -0.94 4.59
C ASN A 134 -3.04 -2.47 4.46
N LEU A 135 -2.76 -3.14 5.58
CA LEU A 135 -2.65 -4.60 5.62
C LEU A 135 -3.96 -5.30 5.22
N THR A 136 -5.11 -4.70 5.53
CA THR A 136 -6.43 -5.25 5.19
C THR A 136 -6.63 -5.27 3.68
N LEU A 137 -6.30 -4.18 2.99
CA LEU A 137 -6.38 -4.10 1.53
C LEU A 137 -5.44 -5.12 0.88
N PHE A 138 -4.20 -5.25 1.39
CA PHE A 138 -3.25 -6.24 0.92
C PHE A 138 -3.78 -7.67 1.05
N ARG A 139 -4.33 -8.02 2.21
CA ARG A 139 -4.93 -9.35 2.46
C ARG A 139 -6.12 -9.61 1.54
N LEU A 140 -7.00 -8.65 1.39
CA LEU A 140 -8.19 -8.76 0.54
C LEU A 140 -7.81 -8.97 -0.92
N TYR A 141 -6.84 -8.21 -1.42
CA TYR A 141 -6.33 -8.38 -2.77
C TYR A 141 -5.67 -9.75 -2.96
N PHE A 142 -4.80 -10.15 -2.03
CA PHE A 142 -4.14 -11.45 -2.09
C PHE A 142 -5.16 -12.59 -2.10
N THR A 143 -6.17 -12.54 -1.22
CA THR A 143 -7.24 -13.54 -1.17
C THR A 143 -8.01 -13.59 -2.49
N ALA A 144 -8.38 -12.45 -3.05
CA ALA A 144 -9.10 -12.39 -4.32
C ALA A 144 -8.29 -13.01 -5.48
N VAL A 145 -7.01 -12.66 -5.60
CA VAL A 145 -6.10 -13.22 -6.62
C VAL A 145 -5.92 -14.71 -6.44
N PHE A 146 -5.71 -15.16 -5.21
CA PHE A 146 -5.53 -16.57 -4.89
C PHE A 146 -6.79 -17.39 -5.19
N THR A 147 -7.97 -16.87 -4.80
CA THR A 147 -9.26 -17.53 -5.09
C THR A 147 -9.49 -17.65 -6.59
N LEU A 148 -9.23 -16.58 -7.35
CA LEU A 148 -9.36 -16.59 -8.80
C LEU A 148 -8.41 -17.61 -9.43
N PHE A 149 -7.16 -17.63 -9.00
CA PHE A 149 -6.17 -18.59 -9.47
C PHE A 149 -6.59 -20.05 -9.19
N THR A 150 -7.06 -20.32 -7.98
CA THR A 150 -7.56 -21.65 -7.58
C THR A 150 -8.76 -22.06 -8.44
N PHE A 151 -9.70 -21.15 -8.66
CA PHE A 151 -10.87 -21.42 -9.50
C PHE A 151 -10.47 -21.78 -10.94
N VAL A 152 -9.52 -21.03 -11.51
CA VAL A 152 -9.00 -21.28 -12.86
C VAL A 152 -8.28 -22.63 -12.90
N ALA A 153 -7.44 -22.93 -11.91
CA ALA A 153 -6.71 -24.19 -11.81
C ALA A 153 -7.67 -25.39 -11.69
N GLN A 154 -8.67 -25.30 -10.84
CA GLN A 154 -9.69 -26.36 -10.67
C GLN A 154 -10.44 -26.63 -11.98
N ARG A 155 -10.86 -25.57 -12.67
CA ARG A 155 -11.62 -25.73 -13.91
C ARG A 155 -10.77 -26.30 -15.07
N ARG A 156 -9.49 -25.98 -15.12
CA ARG A 156 -8.61 -26.40 -16.21
C ARG A 156 -7.98 -27.77 -15.99
N PHE A 157 -7.61 -28.08 -14.76
CA PHE A 157 -6.86 -29.29 -14.41
C PHE A 157 -7.69 -30.35 -13.73
N GLY A 158 -8.98 -30.09 -13.43
CA GLY A 158 -9.89 -31.05 -12.81
C GLY A 158 -9.50 -31.40 -11.36
N LEU A 159 -8.81 -30.48 -10.67
CA LEU A 159 -8.39 -30.64 -9.29
C LEU A 159 -9.51 -30.35 -8.31
#